data_c6b74ac6fec44b3ebe55423c468ce37e
#
_entry.id   c6b74ac6fec44b3ebe55423c468ce37e
#
_cell.length_a   1.000
_cell.length_b   1.000
_cell.length_c   1.000
_cell.angle_alpha   90.00
_cell.angle_beta   90.00
_cell.angle_gamma   90.00
#
_symmetry.space_group_name_H-M   'P 1'
#
loop_
_entity.id
_entity.type
_entity.pdbx_description
1 polymer ?
#
loop_
_entity_poly.entity_id
_entity_poly.type
_entity_poly.pdbx_seq_one_letter_code
_entity_poly.pdbx_strand_id
1 'polypeptide(L)'
;MNDTFGITKALEELGLNEINEGSSTGNDCFSSGDVIESFSPVTGELIGKVKCTTESDYEKVMASATSAFKHWRTIPAPKRGEIVRQFGDKLRWHKEALGKLVSFEMGKSYQEGLGEVQEMIDICDFAVGLSRQLHGLTMHSERPNHRMYEQYHALFFRKHIRCYKYIPFFNSFN
;
A
#
# COMPACT_ATOMS: atom_id res chain seq x y z
N MET A 1 16.89 -2.34 23.67
CA MET A 1 16.10 -1.17 23.29
C MET A 1 15.25 -0.74 24.48
N ASN A 2 15.40 0.49 24.98
CA ASN A 2 14.46 1.01 25.97
C ASN A 2 13.14 1.29 25.25
N ASP A 3 12.10 0.51 25.48
CA ASP A 3 10.80 0.63 24.81
C ASP A 3 9.98 1.83 25.32
N THR A 4 10.62 2.99 25.45
CA THR A 4 10.02 4.22 25.99
C THR A 4 8.84 4.73 25.20
N PHE A 5 8.70 4.33 23.93
CA PHE A 5 7.60 4.75 23.04
C PHE A 5 6.65 3.60 22.70
N GLY A 6 6.93 2.37 23.17
CA GLY A 6 6.17 1.17 22.80
C GLY A 6 6.39 0.72 21.36
N ILE A 7 7.56 1.03 20.79
CA ILE A 7 7.89 0.70 19.39
C ILE A 7 8.09 -0.80 19.20
N THR A 8 8.71 -1.49 20.16
CA THR A 8 8.93 -2.95 20.09
C THR A 8 7.60 -3.68 19.95
N LYS A 9 6.62 -3.33 20.78
CA LYS A 9 5.28 -3.90 20.71
C LYS A 9 4.58 -3.58 19.38
N ALA A 10 4.76 -2.37 18.86
CA ALA A 10 4.19 -1.98 17.56
C ALA A 10 4.80 -2.79 16.41
N LEU A 11 6.11 -3.01 16.41
CA LEU A 11 6.79 -3.85 15.41
C LEU A 11 6.31 -5.30 15.46
N GLU A 12 6.17 -5.87 16.66
CA GLU A 12 5.60 -7.22 16.86
C GLU A 12 4.16 -7.32 16.35
N GLU A 13 3.29 -6.35 16.69
CA GLU A 13 1.90 -6.29 16.22
C GLU A 13 1.80 -6.21 14.69
N LEU A 14 2.72 -5.48 14.07
CA LEU A 14 2.81 -5.33 12.62
C LEU A 14 3.50 -6.53 11.93
N GLY A 15 3.95 -7.54 12.68
CA GLY A 15 4.64 -8.71 12.15
C GLY A 15 5.99 -8.41 11.51
N LEU A 16 6.65 -7.32 11.95
CA LEU A 16 7.95 -6.90 11.43
C LEU A 16 9.09 -7.62 12.16
N ASN A 17 10.01 -8.17 11.37
CA ASN A 17 11.19 -8.86 11.84
C ASN A 17 12.40 -7.92 11.89
N GLU A 18 13.52 -8.40 12.45
CA GLU A 18 14.79 -7.67 12.40
C GLU A 18 15.24 -7.40 10.96
N ILE A 19 15.05 -8.38 10.06
CA ILE A 19 15.32 -8.24 8.63
C ILE A 19 14.04 -8.57 7.87
N ASN A 20 13.63 -7.65 7.00
CA ASN A 20 12.42 -7.75 6.20
C ASN A 20 12.76 -7.81 4.71
N GLU A 21 11.91 -8.47 3.92
CA GLU A 21 12.06 -8.52 2.47
C GLU A 21 11.51 -7.24 1.82
N GLY A 22 12.18 -6.70 0.80
CA GLY A 22 11.79 -5.45 0.13
C GLY A 22 10.83 -5.64 -1.04
N SER A 23 10.53 -6.89 -1.44
CA SER A 23 9.65 -7.21 -2.56
C SER A 23 8.60 -8.23 -2.17
N SER A 24 7.40 -8.10 -2.74
CA SER A 24 6.33 -9.09 -2.56
C SER A 24 5.47 -9.21 -3.83
N THR A 25 4.99 -10.41 -4.09
CA THR A 25 3.93 -10.69 -5.10
C THR A 25 2.55 -10.77 -4.46
N GLY A 26 2.45 -10.55 -3.13
CA GLY A 26 1.25 -10.76 -2.33
C GLY A 26 1.24 -12.15 -1.66
N ASN A 27 1.70 -13.19 -2.34
CA ASN A 27 1.80 -14.55 -1.77
C ASN A 27 3.21 -14.83 -1.24
N ASP A 28 4.23 -14.34 -1.94
CA ASP A 28 5.63 -14.57 -1.63
C ASP A 28 6.35 -13.26 -1.37
N CYS A 29 7.24 -13.26 -0.38
CA CYS A 29 8.14 -12.16 -0.07
C CYS A 29 9.57 -12.60 -0.35
N PHE A 30 10.32 -11.76 -1.05
CA PHE A 30 11.69 -12.07 -1.46
C PHE A 30 12.45 -10.81 -1.82
N SER A 31 13.76 -10.84 -1.64
CA SER A 31 14.68 -9.80 -2.11
C SER A 31 16.09 -10.37 -2.18
N SER A 32 16.86 -9.94 -3.17
CA SER A 32 18.22 -10.44 -3.42
C SER A 32 19.30 -9.36 -3.42
N GLY A 33 18.93 -8.13 -3.07
CA GLY A 33 19.84 -7.00 -2.98
C GLY A 33 20.47 -6.81 -1.61
N ASP A 34 21.24 -5.74 -1.48
CA ASP A 34 21.94 -5.37 -0.25
C ASP A 34 20.93 -5.01 0.87
N VAL A 35 21.37 -5.18 2.11
CA VAL A 35 20.59 -4.82 3.30
C VAL A 35 20.81 -3.34 3.62
N ILE A 36 19.72 -2.61 3.78
CA ILE A 36 19.73 -1.24 4.31
C ILE A 36 19.19 -1.25 5.74
N GLU A 37 19.72 -0.36 6.57
CA GLU A 37 19.34 -0.19 7.95
C GLU A 37 18.50 1.09 8.11
N SER A 38 17.42 1.02 8.90
CA SER A 38 16.60 2.16 9.27
C SER A 38 16.86 2.55 10.72
N PHE A 39 17.21 3.81 10.94
CA PHE A 39 17.52 4.34 12.26
C PHE A 39 16.53 5.44 12.64
N SER A 40 16.18 5.48 13.92
CA SER A 40 15.37 6.58 14.44
C SER A 40 16.17 7.89 14.40
N PRO A 41 15.65 8.97 13.79
CA PRO A 41 16.32 10.26 13.80
C PRO A 41 16.29 10.94 15.18
N VAL A 42 15.48 10.44 16.12
CA VAL A 42 15.35 10.99 17.47
C VAL A 42 16.36 10.36 18.42
N THR A 43 16.50 9.03 18.38
CA THR A 43 17.37 8.29 19.34
C THR A 43 18.64 7.77 18.70
N GLY A 44 18.73 7.70 17.36
CA GLY A 44 19.83 7.05 16.64
C GLY A 44 19.81 5.52 16.74
N GLU A 45 18.79 4.92 17.37
CA GLU A 45 18.68 3.47 17.51
C GLU A 45 18.23 2.82 16.21
N LEU A 46 18.74 1.62 15.95
CA LEU A 46 18.30 0.78 14.83
C LEU A 46 16.84 0.33 15.04
N ILE A 47 15.99 0.59 14.06
CA ILE A 47 14.58 0.17 14.07
C ILE A 47 14.44 -1.22 13.45
N GLY A 48 15.08 -1.43 12.31
CA GLY A 48 15.02 -2.67 11.55
C GLY A 48 15.82 -2.57 10.26
N LYS A 49 15.87 -3.67 9.53
CA LYS A 49 16.63 -3.80 8.28
C LYS A 49 15.71 -4.26 7.15
N VAL A 50 16.01 -3.82 5.93
CA VAL A 50 15.30 -4.23 4.73
C VAL A 50 16.28 -4.66 3.66
N LYS A 51 16.07 -5.82 3.05
CA LYS A 51 16.79 -6.23 1.85
C LYS A 51 16.27 -5.45 0.64
N CYS A 52 17.16 -4.85 -0.11
CA CYS A 52 16.81 -4.11 -1.32
C CYS A 52 16.29 -5.03 -2.44
N THR A 53 15.39 -4.48 -3.23
CA THR A 53 14.88 -5.11 -4.45
C THR A 53 15.92 -4.95 -5.56
N THR A 54 16.34 -6.04 -6.20
CA THR A 54 17.14 -5.99 -7.43
C THR A 54 16.25 -5.80 -8.67
N GLU A 55 16.86 -5.47 -9.81
CA GLU A 55 16.14 -5.41 -11.09
C GLU A 55 15.44 -6.75 -11.41
N SER A 56 16.09 -7.86 -11.15
CA SER A 56 15.51 -9.21 -11.35
C SER A 56 14.30 -9.45 -10.44
N ASP A 57 14.33 -9.00 -9.19
CA ASP A 57 13.19 -9.11 -8.27
C ASP A 57 12.03 -8.22 -8.70
N TYR A 58 12.35 -6.98 -9.13
CA TYR A 58 11.37 -6.06 -9.69
C TYR A 58 10.64 -6.67 -10.90
N GLU A 59 11.37 -7.25 -11.85
CA GLU A 59 10.78 -7.87 -13.03
C GLU A 59 9.85 -9.05 -12.68
N LYS A 60 10.20 -9.85 -11.67
CA LYS A 60 9.31 -10.92 -11.16
C LYS A 60 8.01 -10.34 -10.60
N VAL A 61 8.07 -9.27 -9.78
CA VAL A 61 6.89 -8.60 -9.25
C VAL A 61 6.03 -8.04 -10.38
N MET A 62 6.66 -7.39 -11.38
CA MET A 62 5.96 -6.81 -12.53
C MET A 62 5.31 -7.86 -13.42
N ALA A 63 5.94 -9.00 -13.61
CA ALA A 63 5.36 -10.12 -14.35
C ALA A 63 4.12 -10.69 -13.64
N SER A 64 4.21 -10.90 -12.33
CA SER A 64 3.08 -11.34 -11.49
C SER A 64 1.93 -10.33 -11.53
N ALA A 65 2.22 -9.05 -11.31
CA ALA A 65 1.23 -7.98 -11.34
C ALA A 65 0.55 -7.85 -12.72
N THR A 66 1.32 -7.98 -13.81
CA THR A 66 0.79 -7.95 -15.18
C THR A 66 -0.16 -9.13 -15.44
N SER A 67 0.17 -10.30 -14.94
CA SER A 67 -0.69 -11.48 -15.03
C SER A 67 -1.98 -11.29 -14.24
N ALA A 68 -1.88 -10.86 -12.99
CA ALA A 68 -3.03 -10.60 -12.13
C ALA A 68 -3.95 -9.50 -12.70
N PHE A 69 -3.38 -8.45 -13.31
CA PHE A 69 -4.14 -7.35 -13.90
C PHE A 69 -5.11 -7.80 -15.00
N LYS A 70 -4.76 -8.82 -15.78
CA LYS A 70 -5.64 -9.35 -16.85
C LYS A 70 -7.00 -9.80 -16.30
N HIS A 71 -6.98 -10.41 -15.11
CA HIS A 71 -8.19 -10.81 -14.41
C HIS A 71 -8.80 -9.64 -13.62
N TRP A 72 -7.98 -8.89 -12.88
CA TRP A 72 -8.42 -7.78 -12.03
C TRP A 72 -9.24 -6.74 -12.79
N ARG A 73 -8.84 -6.39 -14.02
CA ARG A 73 -9.56 -5.41 -14.85
C ARG A 73 -10.97 -5.87 -15.25
N THR A 74 -11.26 -7.17 -15.24
CA THR A 74 -12.58 -7.71 -15.59
C THR A 74 -13.53 -7.76 -14.40
N ILE A 75 -13.01 -7.62 -13.16
CA ILE A 75 -13.83 -7.57 -11.96
C ILE A 75 -14.59 -6.24 -11.93
N PRO A 76 -15.92 -6.25 -11.67
CA PRO A 76 -16.71 -5.02 -11.54
C PRO A 76 -16.13 -4.07 -10.50
N ALA A 77 -16.12 -2.76 -10.78
CA ALA A 77 -15.53 -1.75 -9.92
C ALA A 77 -16.01 -1.82 -8.45
N PRO A 78 -17.32 -2.02 -8.13
CA PRO A 78 -17.75 -2.17 -6.74
C PRO A 78 -17.18 -3.40 -6.02
N LYS A 79 -16.89 -4.48 -6.76
CA LYS A 79 -16.24 -5.68 -6.18
C LYS A 79 -14.76 -5.41 -5.86
N ARG A 80 -14.06 -4.64 -6.70
CA ARG A 80 -12.71 -4.16 -6.40
C ARG A 80 -12.72 -3.20 -5.22
N GLY A 81 -13.73 -2.33 -5.13
CA GLY A 81 -13.95 -1.44 -4.00
C GLY A 81 -14.11 -2.18 -2.68
N GLU A 82 -14.73 -3.36 -2.68
CA GLU A 82 -14.87 -4.18 -1.46
C GLU A 82 -13.50 -4.64 -0.91
N ILE A 83 -12.56 -4.98 -1.78
CA ILE A 83 -11.19 -5.32 -1.36
C ILE A 83 -10.49 -4.09 -0.75
N VAL A 84 -10.67 -2.91 -1.36
CA VAL A 84 -10.13 -1.65 -0.81
C VAL A 84 -10.77 -1.32 0.55
N ARG A 85 -12.06 -1.60 0.74
CA ARG A 85 -12.74 -1.44 2.04
C ARG A 85 -12.11 -2.32 3.12
N GLN A 86 -11.87 -3.61 2.82
CA GLN A 86 -11.21 -4.52 3.74
C GLN A 86 -9.79 -4.05 4.09
N PHE A 87 -9.06 -3.52 3.12
CA PHE A 87 -7.77 -2.90 3.35
C PHE A 87 -7.88 -1.70 4.30
N GLY A 88 -8.83 -0.80 4.09
CA GLY A 88 -9.11 0.33 4.97
C GLY A 88 -9.44 -0.11 6.41
N ASP A 89 -10.20 -1.21 6.58
CA ASP A 89 -10.53 -1.75 7.90
C ASP A 89 -9.27 -2.27 8.62
N LYS A 90 -8.35 -2.92 7.89
CA LYS A 90 -7.07 -3.35 8.46
C LYS A 90 -6.20 -2.15 8.88
N LEU A 91 -6.16 -1.08 8.08
CA LEU A 91 -5.47 0.14 8.46
C LEU A 91 -6.05 0.75 9.75
N ARG A 92 -7.39 0.75 9.91
CA ARG A 92 -8.05 1.21 11.15
C ARG A 92 -7.64 0.35 12.35
N TRP A 93 -7.60 -0.96 12.17
CA TRP A 93 -7.22 -1.89 13.24
C TRP A 93 -5.81 -1.62 13.75
N HIS A 94 -4.86 -1.43 12.83
CA HIS A 94 -3.44 -1.23 13.17
C HIS A 94 -3.01 0.24 13.24
N LYS A 95 -3.97 1.18 13.31
CA LYS A 95 -3.69 2.62 13.24
C LYS A 95 -2.67 3.08 14.29
N GLU A 96 -2.78 2.60 15.52
CA GLU A 96 -1.88 3.01 16.61
C GLU A 96 -0.47 2.48 16.39
N ALA A 97 -0.32 1.22 16.03
CA ALA A 97 0.99 0.61 15.77
C ALA A 97 1.69 1.26 14.57
N LEU A 98 0.94 1.49 13.47
CA LEU A 98 1.43 2.20 12.29
C LEU A 98 1.82 3.65 12.61
N GLY A 99 0.98 4.38 13.35
CA GLY A 99 1.28 5.76 13.75
C GLY A 99 2.55 5.85 14.59
N LYS A 100 2.80 4.89 15.49
CA LYS A 100 4.06 4.80 16.25
C LYS A 100 5.23 4.56 15.33
N LEU A 101 5.13 3.62 14.38
CA LEU A 101 6.21 3.33 13.44
C LEU A 101 6.56 4.56 12.60
N VAL A 102 5.56 5.25 12.02
CA VAL A 102 5.75 6.48 11.26
C VAL A 102 6.47 7.55 12.10
N SER A 103 6.01 7.75 13.33
CA SER A 103 6.60 8.75 14.24
C SER A 103 8.03 8.42 14.58
N PHE A 104 8.33 7.15 14.87
CA PHE A 104 9.66 6.71 15.30
C PHE A 104 10.67 6.71 14.15
N GLU A 105 10.24 6.34 12.93
CA GLU A 105 11.10 6.30 11.74
C GLU A 105 11.33 7.69 11.14
N MET A 106 10.33 8.58 11.20
CA MET A 106 10.39 9.90 10.56
C MET A 106 10.71 11.04 11.53
N GLY A 107 10.74 10.77 12.85
CA GLY A 107 10.94 11.80 13.86
C GLY A 107 9.75 12.77 13.99
N LYS A 108 8.55 12.35 13.60
CA LYS A 108 7.31 13.13 13.73
C LYS A 108 6.68 12.95 15.11
N SER A 109 5.81 13.89 15.51
CA SER A 109 4.98 13.69 16.69
C SER A 109 4.03 12.50 16.49
N TYR A 110 3.58 11.89 17.59
CA TYR A 110 2.64 10.76 17.50
C TYR A 110 1.31 11.15 16.84
N GLN A 111 0.85 12.37 17.08
CA GLN A 111 -0.38 12.85 16.45
C GLN A 111 -0.25 13.01 14.92
N GLU A 112 0.91 13.45 14.45
CA GLU A 112 1.21 13.50 13.02
C GLU A 112 1.31 12.08 12.42
N GLY A 113 1.96 11.14 13.12
CA GLY A 113 1.99 9.73 12.70
C GLY A 113 0.59 9.11 12.58
N LEU A 114 -0.29 9.38 13.54
CA LEU A 114 -1.70 8.96 13.47
C LEU A 114 -2.45 9.65 12.33
N GLY A 115 -2.14 10.91 12.02
CA GLY A 115 -2.69 11.67 10.91
C GLY A 115 -2.33 11.07 9.56
N GLU A 116 -1.09 10.68 9.34
CA GLU A 116 -0.64 10.00 8.10
C GLU A 116 -1.43 8.70 7.86
N VAL A 117 -1.64 7.91 8.91
CA VAL A 117 -2.44 6.67 8.78
C VAL A 117 -3.91 6.99 8.55
N GLN A 118 -4.42 8.09 9.14
CA GLN A 118 -5.80 8.52 8.87
C GLN A 118 -6.00 8.90 7.40
N GLU A 119 -5.04 9.59 6.78
CA GLU A 119 -5.11 9.90 5.35
C GLU A 119 -5.18 8.63 4.49
N MET A 120 -4.41 7.59 4.83
CA MET A 120 -4.51 6.29 4.14
C MET A 120 -5.92 5.71 4.24
N ILE A 121 -6.55 5.79 5.41
CA ILE A 121 -7.92 5.31 5.66
C ILE A 121 -8.92 6.11 4.84
N ASP A 122 -8.82 7.44 4.88
CA ASP A 122 -9.74 8.35 4.19
C ASP A 122 -9.67 8.15 2.66
N ILE A 123 -8.49 7.92 2.11
CA ILE A 123 -8.32 7.59 0.69
C ILE A 123 -8.94 6.23 0.34
N CYS A 124 -8.88 5.24 1.23
CA CYS A 124 -9.59 3.99 1.01
C CYS A 124 -11.10 4.21 0.95
N ASP A 125 -11.67 4.96 1.89
CA ASP A 125 -13.10 5.27 1.90
C ASP A 125 -13.53 6.05 0.66
N PHE A 126 -12.74 7.04 0.26
CA PHE A 126 -12.95 7.80 -0.97
C PHE A 126 -12.94 6.88 -2.21
N ALA A 127 -11.94 6.00 -2.33
CA ALA A 127 -11.84 5.07 -3.45
C ALA A 127 -13.01 4.08 -3.49
N VAL A 128 -13.50 3.62 -2.34
CA VAL A 128 -14.71 2.78 -2.23
C VAL A 128 -15.93 3.53 -2.78
N GLY A 129 -16.10 4.80 -2.41
CA GLY A 129 -17.16 5.66 -2.94
C GLY A 129 -17.06 5.81 -4.46
N LEU A 130 -15.86 6.14 -4.97
CA LEU A 130 -15.59 6.29 -6.41
C LEU A 130 -15.87 5.01 -7.20
N SER A 131 -15.70 3.83 -6.61
CA SER A 131 -15.97 2.56 -7.28
C SER A 131 -17.40 2.42 -7.81
N ARG A 132 -18.34 3.23 -7.28
CA ARG A 132 -19.76 3.29 -7.68
C ARG A 132 -20.12 4.57 -8.42
N GLN A 133 -19.32 5.64 -8.29
CA GLN A 133 -19.64 6.97 -8.82
C GLN A 133 -18.97 7.27 -10.16
N LEU A 134 -17.88 6.59 -10.51
CA LEU A 134 -17.19 6.78 -11.79
C LEU A 134 -17.92 6.02 -12.91
N HIS A 135 -19.13 6.47 -13.25
CA HIS A 135 -20.00 5.82 -14.27
C HIS A 135 -19.92 6.45 -15.66
N GLY A 136 -19.28 7.63 -15.82
CA GLY A 136 -19.18 8.34 -17.10
C GLY A 136 -20.47 9.04 -17.55
N LEU A 137 -20.37 9.81 -18.61
CA LEU A 137 -21.47 10.54 -19.23
C LEU A 137 -22.03 9.80 -20.43
N THR A 138 -23.32 9.96 -20.68
CA THR A 138 -23.97 9.54 -21.92
C THR A 138 -24.37 10.79 -22.71
N MET A 139 -23.97 10.86 -23.97
CA MET A 139 -24.16 12.02 -24.84
C MET A 139 -25.00 11.65 -26.06
N HIS A 140 -25.73 12.63 -26.59
CA HIS A 140 -26.43 12.47 -27.85
C HIS A 140 -25.46 12.55 -29.05
N SER A 141 -25.69 11.73 -30.06
CA SER A 141 -24.96 11.78 -31.31
C SER A 141 -25.79 12.52 -32.38
N GLU A 142 -25.15 13.33 -33.19
CA GLU A 142 -25.76 13.91 -34.42
C GLU A 142 -25.91 12.89 -35.56
N ARG A 143 -25.27 11.72 -35.42
CA ARG A 143 -25.28 10.67 -36.46
C ARG A 143 -26.34 9.63 -36.14
N PRO A 144 -27.18 9.23 -37.14
CA PRO A 144 -28.13 8.15 -36.98
C PRO A 144 -27.43 6.84 -36.56
N ASN A 145 -28.08 6.09 -35.67
CA ASN A 145 -27.60 4.79 -35.18
C ASN A 145 -26.25 4.82 -34.44
N HIS A 146 -25.80 5.99 -33.97
CA HIS A 146 -24.59 6.13 -33.13
C HIS A 146 -24.98 6.47 -31.71
N ARG A 147 -24.28 5.81 -30.76
CA ARG A 147 -24.37 6.08 -29.35
C ARG A 147 -23.00 6.54 -28.82
N MET A 148 -22.98 7.61 -28.05
CA MET A 148 -21.77 8.17 -27.42
C MET A 148 -21.86 8.05 -25.92
N TYR A 149 -20.81 7.55 -25.29
CA TYR A 149 -20.71 7.46 -23.84
C TYR A 149 -19.25 7.40 -23.40
N GLU A 150 -19.01 7.80 -22.16
CA GLU A 150 -17.73 7.64 -21.47
C GLU A 150 -17.76 6.38 -20.62
N GLN A 151 -16.63 5.72 -20.52
CA GLN A 151 -16.46 4.57 -19.66
C GLN A 151 -15.08 4.58 -19.01
N TYR A 152 -15.03 4.39 -17.69
CA TYR A 152 -13.78 4.28 -16.95
C TYR A 152 -13.31 2.83 -16.93
N HIS A 153 -12.06 2.63 -17.35
CA HIS A 153 -11.39 1.34 -17.33
C HIS A 153 -10.24 1.35 -16.34
N ALA A 154 -9.99 0.21 -15.68
CA ALA A 154 -8.80 0.06 -14.86
C ALA A 154 -7.54 0.18 -15.74
N LEU A 155 -6.59 1.04 -15.32
CA LEU A 155 -5.29 1.18 -15.95
C LEU A 155 -4.23 0.42 -15.13
N PHE A 156 -3.28 -0.17 -15.85
CA PHE A 156 -2.10 -0.77 -15.24
C PHE A 156 -1.04 0.31 -15.00
N PHE A 157 -0.62 0.50 -13.74
CA PHE A 157 0.43 1.45 -13.38
C PHE A 157 1.81 0.92 -13.78
N ARG A 158 2.32 1.34 -14.91
CA ARG A 158 3.62 0.90 -15.42
C ARG A 158 4.82 1.64 -14.82
N LYS A 159 4.66 2.71 -14.02
CA LYS A 159 5.80 3.59 -13.69
C LYS A 159 5.79 4.39 -12.38
N HIS A 160 4.95 4.12 -11.40
CA HIS A 160 5.01 4.87 -10.14
C HIS A 160 4.98 3.97 -8.90
N ILE A 161 5.95 3.06 -8.79
CA ILE A 161 6.37 2.60 -7.48
C ILE A 161 7.43 3.60 -7.02
N ARG A 162 7.02 4.68 -6.37
CA ARG A 162 7.93 5.37 -5.46
C ARG A 162 8.09 4.41 -4.29
N CYS A 163 9.31 3.91 -4.07
CA CYS A 163 9.69 3.34 -2.79
C CYS A 163 9.47 4.42 -1.73
N TYR A 164 8.31 4.41 -1.12
CA TYR A 164 8.20 4.98 0.20
C TYR A 164 9.07 4.09 1.08
N LYS A 165 9.89 4.66 1.92
CA LYS A 165 10.76 4.01 2.90
C LYS A 165 9.97 3.27 4.00
N TYR A 166 8.73 2.89 3.70
CA TYR A 166 7.92 2.13 4.63
C TYR A 166 8.29 0.67 4.52
N ILE A 167 8.75 0.11 5.61
CA ILE A 167 8.89 -1.33 5.82
C ILE A 167 7.66 -2.02 5.25
N PRO A 168 7.80 -3.11 4.46
CA PRO A 168 6.69 -3.72 3.73
C PRO A 168 5.60 -4.20 4.70
N PHE A 169 4.64 -3.34 4.93
CA PHE A 169 3.46 -3.59 5.76
C PHE A 169 2.52 -4.67 5.17
N PHE A 170 2.73 -5.04 3.91
CA PHE A 170 1.82 -5.90 3.16
C PHE A 170 1.88 -7.39 3.49
N ASN A 171 2.83 -7.85 4.30
CA ASN A 171 3.01 -9.28 4.58
C ASN A 171 2.06 -9.86 5.63
N SER A 172 1.28 -9.03 6.32
CA SER A 172 0.40 -9.46 7.43
C SER A 172 -1.07 -9.64 7.03
N PHE A 173 -1.38 -9.66 5.72
CA PHE A 173 -2.76 -9.71 5.21
C PHE A 173 -3.16 -11.09 4.64
N ASN A 174 -2.68 -12.18 5.22
CA ASN A 174 -3.27 -13.51 5.00
C ASN A 174 -4.39 -13.80 6.00
#